data_326939501d846068aa5d2afea68ec572
#
_entry.id   326939501d846068aa5d2afea68ec572
#
_cell.length_a   1.000
_cell.length_b   1.000
_cell.length_c   1.000
_cell.angle_alpha   90.00
_cell.angle_beta   90.00
_cell.angle_gamma   90.00
#
_symmetry.space_group_name_H-M   'P 1'
#
loop_
_entity.id
_entity.type
_entity.pdbx_description
1 polymer ?
#
loop_
_entity_poly.entity_id
_entity_poly.type
_entity_poly.pdbx_seq_one_letter_code
_entity_poly.pdbx_strand_id
1 'polypeptide(L)'
;MFASVAYSAGPRAAAGAYRQVHVTTGVDDASPHRLVGMLFDGLLAALAEARGAMRAGDPELKGRAIGRAVRIVDEGLSAPLNIEKGGSMAVDLRDLYTYITLRLTHANLRNDEAALEECTRLIEPLRSAWAGIADRADQAV
;
A
#
# COMPACT_ATOMS: atom_id res chain seq x y z
N MET A 1 -16.67 -1.70 -4.80
CA MET A 1 -17.43 -0.47 -4.56
C MET A 1 -17.06 0.22 -3.26
N PHE A 2 -17.12 -0.48 -2.13
CA PHE A 2 -16.79 0.12 -0.83
C PHE A 2 -15.33 0.57 -0.73
N ALA A 3 -14.39 -0.18 -1.31
CA ALA A 3 -12.98 0.19 -1.30
C ALA A 3 -12.72 1.50 -2.04
N SER A 4 -13.45 1.75 -3.15
CA SER A 4 -13.34 3.01 -3.89
C SER A 4 -13.82 4.19 -3.07
N VAL A 5 -14.90 4.01 -2.29
CA VAL A 5 -15.42 5.05 -1.40
C VAL A 5 -14.42 5.37 -0.29
N ALA A 6 -13.72 4.35 0.23
CA ALA A 6 -12.70 4.54 1.27
C ALA A 6 -11.58 5.48 0.81
N TYR A 7 -11.28 5.49 -0.49
CA TYR A 7 -10.22 6.34 -1.05
C TYR A 7 -10.73 7.56 -1.81
N SER A 8 -12.03 7.90 -1.71
CA SER A 8 -12.58 9.13 -2.26
C SER A 8 -12.26 10.31 -1.35
N ALA A 9 -10.98 10.50 -1.06
CA ALA A 9 -10.51 11.49 -0.10
C ALA A 9 -10.51 12.90 -0.67
N GLY A 10 -10.29 13.87 0.19
CA GLY A 10 -10.10 15.25 -0.23
C GLY A 10 -8.96 15.38 -1.23
N PRO A 11 -9.03 16.37 -2.15
CA PRO A 11 -8.10 16.46 -3.26
C PRO A 11 -6.62 16.56 -2.87
N ARG A 12 -6.30 17.17 -1.74
CA ARG A 12 -4.91 17.39 -1.32
C ARG A 12 -4.21 16.10 -0.91
N ALA A 13 -4.90 15.25 -0.12
CA ALA A 13 -4.32 13.98 0.33
C ALA A 13 -4.13 13.03 -0.84
N ALA A 14 -5.14 12.90 -1.70
CA ALA A 14 -5.07 12.06 -2.88
C ALA A 14 -4.00 12.55 -3.85
N ALA A 15 -3.93 13.86 -4.11
CA ALA A 15 -2.95 14.43 -5.02
C ALA A 15 -1.52 14.20 -4.55
N GLY A 16 -1.26 14.29 -3.24
CA GLY A 16 0.06 14.03 -2.67
C GLY A 16 0.50 12.58 -2.88
N ALA A 17 -0.41 11.63 -2.60
CA ALA A 17 -0.13 10.21 -2.75
C ALA A 17 0.11 9.86 -4.23
N TYR A 18 -0.72 10.35 -5.12
CA TYR A 18 -0.61 10.09 -6.55
C TYR A 18 0.64 10.71 -7.16
N ARG A 19 1.02 11.90 -6.70
CA ARG A 19 2.25 12.56 -7.13
C ARG A 19 3.47 11.74 -6.74
N GLN A 20 3.45 11.14 -5.55
CA GLN A 20 4.53 10.27 -5.10
C GLN A 20 4.68 9.06 -6.01
N VAL A 21 3.58 8.46 -6.43
CA VAL A 21 3.59 7.34 -7.38
C VAL A 21 4.13 7.79 -8.73
N HIS A 22 3.73 8.96 -9.23
CA HIS A 22 4.24 9.51 -10.49
C HIS A 22 5.77 9.67 -10.47
N VAL A 23 6.30 10.26 -9.40
CA VAL A 23 7.75 10.45 -9.25
C VAL A 23 8.47 9.10 -9.23
N THR A 24 7.88 8.10 -8.56
CA THR A 24 8.51 6.79 -8.40
C THR A 24 8.43 5.94 -9.66
N THR A 25 7.29 5.98 -10.38
CA THR A 25 7.02 5.07 -11.50
C THR A 25 7.10 5.73 -12.88
N GLY A 26 7.05 7.06 -12.95
CA GLY A 26 7.07 7.80 -14.22
C GLY A 26 5.78 7.67 -15.02
N VAL A 27 4.65 7.32 -14.39
CA VAL A 27 3.36 7.16 -15.06
C VAL A 27 2.53 8.43 -14.89
N ASP A 28 2.32 9.17 -15.98
CA ASP A 28 1.66 10.48 -15.94
C ASP A 28 0.15 10.42 -16.10
N ASP A 29 -0.39 9.41 -16.79
CA ASP A 29 -1.79 9.36 -17.20
C ASP A 29 -2.64 8.31 -16.46
N ALA A 30 -2.15 7.78 -15.35
CA ALA A 30 -2.89 6.76 -14.61
C ALA A 30 -4.11 7.36 -13.89
N SER A 31 -5.25 6.66 -13.93
CA SER A 31 -6.42 7.04 -13.16
C SER A 31 -6.14 6.90 -11.65
N PRO A 32 -6.93 7.59 -10.79
CA PRO A 32 -6.79 7.40 -9.34
C PRO A 32 -6.87 5.94 -8.92
N HIS A 33 -7.78 5.18 -9.52
CA HIS A 33 -7.93 3.76 -9.22
C HIS A 33 -6.65 2.98 -9.57
N ARG A 34 -6.10 3.24 -10.75
CA ARG A 34 -4.88 2.59 -11.19
C ARG A 34 -3.70 2.95 -10.30
N LEU A 35 -3.61 4.21 -9.86
CA LEU A 35 -2.53 4.66 -8.98
C LEU A 35 -2.55 3.94 -7.64
N VAL A 36 -3.74 3.72 -7.06
CA VAL A 36 -3.86 2.94 -5.81
C VAL A 36 -3.42 1.49 -6.06
N GLY A 37 -3.81 0.90 -7.19
CA GLY A 37 -3.35 -0.44 -7.56
C GLY A 37 -1.83 -0.54 -7.65
N MET A 38 -1.20 0.49 -8.22
CA MET A 38 0.26 0.57 -8.31
C MET A 38 0.91 0.69 -6.93
N LEU A 39 0.25 1.34 -5.96
CA LEU A 39 0.73 1.40 -4.59
C LEU A 39 0.73 0.01 -3.95
N PHE A 40 -0.33 -0.78 -4.15
CA PHE A 40 -0.36 -2.17 -3.68
C PHE A 40 0.77 -2.99 -4.32
N ASP A 41 0.97 -2.84 -5.63
CA ASP A 41 2.05 -3.56 -6.34
C ASP A 41 3.42 -3.14 -5.80
N GLY A 42 3.64 -1.84 -5.60
CA GLY A 42 4.88 -1.32 -5.04
C GLY A 42 5.16 -1.80 -3.63
N LEU A 43 4.10 -1.92 -2.83
CA LEU A 43 4.21 -2.45 -1.47
C LEU A 43 4.64 -3.92 -1.49
N LEU A 44 3.99 -4.74 -2.31
CA LEU A 44 4.37 -6.16 -2.44
C LEU A 44 5.79 -6.32 -2.95
N ALA A 45 6.20 -5.49 -3.90
CA ALA A 45 7.58 -5.50 -4.41
C ALA A 45 8.59 -5.12 -3.31
N ALA A 46 8.27 -4.12 -2.49
CA ALA A 46 9.13 -3.71 -1.38
C ALA A 46 9.26 -4.81 -0.33
N LEU A 47 8.15 -5.51 -0.04
CA LEU A 47 8.17 -6.64 0.89
C LEU A 47 9.05 -7.79 0.37
N ALA A 48 8.96 -8.09 -0.92
CA ALA A 48 9.78 -9.13 -1.55
C ALA A 48 11.26 -8.74 -1.53
N GLU A 49 11.57 -7.49 -1.81
CA GLU A 49 12.94 -6.97 -1.77
C GLU A 49 13.53 -7.03 -0.36
N ALA A 50 12.73 -6.67 0.65
CA ALA A 50 13.15 -6.75 2.05
C ALA A 50 13.46 -8.19 2.47
N ARG A 51 12.63 -9.14 2.05
CA ARG A 51 12.86 -10.56 2.33
C ARG A 51 14.14 -11.05 1.68
N GLY A 52 14.36 -10.68 0.42
CA GLY A 52 15.59 -11.02 -0.29
C GLY A 52 16.82 -10.45 0.40
N ALA A 53 16.74 -9.20 0.87
CA ALA A 53 17.83 -8.55 1.58
C ALA A 53 18.14 -9.24 2.91
N MET A 54 17.10 -9.67 3.65
CA MET A 54 17.30 -10.44 4.88
C MET A 54 18.05 -11.74 4.62
N ARG A 55 17.66 -12.47 3.58
CA ARG A 55 18.29 -13.73 3.22
C ARG A 55 19.72 -13.53 2.74
N ALA A 56 19.98 -12.42 2.06
CA ALA A 56 21.33 -12.08 1.58
C ALA A 56 22.24 -11.48 2.66
N GLY A 57 21.67 -11.18 3.84
CA GLY A 57 22.44 -10.55 4.91
C GLY A 57 22.81 -9.10 4.59
N ASP A 58 21.94 -8.38 3.89
CA ASP A 58 22.17 -6.98 3.49
C ASP A 58 21.25 -6.06 4.30
N PRO A 59 21.70 -5.57 5.47
CA PRO A 59 20.86 -4.77 6.35
C PRO A 59 20.54 -3.39 5.78
N GLU A 60 21.41 -2.82 4.95
CA GLU A 60 21.16 -1.52 4.34
C GLU A 60 20.01 -1.60 3.33
N LEU A 61 20.05 -2.57 2.43
CA LEU A 61 18.98 -2.79 1.46
C LEU A 61 17.67 -3.15 2.18
N LYS A 62 17.74 -4.00 3.21
CA LYS A 62 16.58 -4.34 4.03
C LYS A 62 15.92 -3.09 4.60
N GLY A 63 16.71 -2.21 5.21
CA GLY A 63 16.19 -0.99 5.82
C GLY A 63 15.54 -0.06 4.79
N ARG A 64 16.15 0.08 3.62
CA ARG A 64 15.59 0.91 2.54
C ARG A 64 14.27 0.33 2.02
N ALA A 65 14.22 -0.98 1.81
CA ALA A 65 13.01 -1.64 1.30
C ALA A 65 11.86 -1.55 2.31
N ILE A 66 12.13 -1.80 3.59
CA ILE A 66 11.12 -1.69 4.64
C ILE A 66 10.68 -0.23 4.79
N GLY A 67 11.61 0.72 4.74
CA GLY A 67 11.28 2.15 4.79
C GLY A 67 10.35 2.56 3.65
N ARG A 68 10.62 2.07 2.44
CA ARG A 68 9.73 2.32 1.29
C ARG A 68 8.36 1.71 1.51
N ALA A 69 8.29 0.47 2.03
CA ALA A 69 7.02 -0.18 2.34
C ALA A 69 6.21 0.63 3.35
N VAL A 70 6.84 1.10 4.42
CA VAL A 70 6.17 1.92 5.44
C VAL A 70 5.61 3.20 4.83
N ARG A 71 6.38 3.89 3.99
CA ARG A 71 5.90 5.11 3.35
C ARG A 71 4.73 4.86 2.41
N ILE A 72 4.76 3.76 1.66
CA ILE A 72 3.63 3.41 0.80
C ILE A 72 2.37 3.19 1.64
N VAL A 73 2.49 2.46 2.75
CA VAL A 73 1.35 2.21 3.63
C VAL A 73 0.84 3.51 4.26
N ASP A 74 1.73 4.28 4.89
CA ASP A 74 1.32 5.45 5.65
C ASP A 74 0.87 6.61 4.76
N GLU A 75 1.67 6.96 3.77
CA GLU A 75 1.43 8.14 2.93
C GLU A 75 0.54 7.81 1.73
N GLY A 76 0.70 6.62 1.16
CA GLY A 76 -0.01 6.23 -0.05
C GLY A 76 -1.37 5.62 0.19
N LEU A 77 -1.48 4.71 1.15
CA LEU A 77 -2.71 3.94 1.38
C LEU A 77 -3.52 4.45 2.56
N SER A 78 -2.88 4.74 3.68
CA SER A 78 -3.58 5.13 4.91
C SER A 78 -4.01 6.60 4.92
N ALA A 79 -3.09 7.51 4.62
CA ALA A 79 -3.37 8.94 4.70
C ALA A 79 -4.55 9.39 3.82
N PRO A 80 -4.72 8.87 2.58
CA PRO A 80 -5.84 9.30 1.74
C PRO A 80 -7.19 8.69 2.10
N LEU A 81 -7.26 7.78 3.09
CA LEU A 81 -8.54 7.16 3.48
C LEU A 81 -9.56 8.22 3.92
N ASN A 82 -10.77 8.10 3.38
CA ASN A 82 -11.88 8.95 3.76
C ASN A 82 -12.77 8.21 4.77
N ILE A 83 -12.56 8.49 6.05
CA ILE A 83 -13.25 7.80 7.14
C ILE A 83 -14.75 8.11 7.10
N GLU A 84 -15.12 9.35 6.78
CA GLU A 84 -16.53 9.74 6.74
C GLU A 84 -17.30 9.00 5.66
N LYS A 85 -16.79 9.00 4.42
CA LYS A 85 -17.47 8.36 3.29
C LYS A 85 -17.30 6.85 3.28
N GLY A 86 -16.12 6.37 3.68
CA GLY A 86 -15.80 4.96 3.69
C GLY A 86 -16.35 4.20 4.88
N GLY A 87 -16.75 4.89 5.93
CA GLY A 87 -17.37 4.32 7.12
C GLY A 87 -16.53 3.23 7.77
N SER A 88 -17.17 2.13 8.16
CA SER A 88 -16.49 1.03 8.84
C SER A 88 -15.41 0.38 7.99
N MET A 89 -15.58 0.34 6.66
CA MET A 89 -14.57 -0.21 5.76
C MET A 89 -13.28 0.61 5.84
N ALA A 90 -13.37 1.94 5.81
CA ALA A 90 -12.19 2.81 5.90
C ALA A 90 -11.52 2.69 7.26
N VAL A 91 -12.30 2.57 8.34
CA VAL A 91 -11.77 2.35 9.69
C VAL A 91 -11.01 1.03 9.76
N ASP A 92 -11.58 -0.04 9.21
CA ASP A 92 -10.94 -1.36 9.21
C ASP A 92 -9.64 -1.35 8.41
N LEU A 93 -9.63 -0.67 7.26
CA LEU A 93 -8.42 -0.53 6.45
C LEU A 93 -7.34 0.27 7.21
N ARG A 94 -7.72 1.36 7.85
CA ARG A 94 -6.78 2.15 8.65
C ARG A 94 -6.16 1.30 9.75
N ASP A 95 -6.97 0.53 10.44
CA ASP A 95 -6.49 -0.34 11.52
C ASP A 95 -5.55 -1.42 10.98
N LEU A 96 -5.88 -2.01 9.83
CA LEU A 96 -5.02 -2.98 9.17
C LEU A 96 -3.69 -2.34 8.77
N TYR A 97 -3.71 -1.15 8.19
CA TYR A 97 -2.48 -0.46 7.78
C TYR A 97 -1.61 -0.10 8.99
N THR A 98 -2.23 0.30 10.11
CA THR A 98 -1.51 0.54 11.35
C THR A 98 -0.82 -0.73 11.83
N TYR A 99 -1.52 -1.84 11.80
CA TYR A 99 -0.95 -3.15 12.17
C TYR A 99 0.23 -3.51 11.26
N ILE A 100 0.08 -3.32 9.95
CA ILE A 100 1.13 -3.62 8.99
C ILE A 100 2.38 -2.78 9.27
N THR A 101 2.22 -1.49 9.52
CA THR A 101 3.34 -0.61 9.85
C THR A 101 4.08 -1.08 11.09
N LEU A 102 3.34 -1.51 12.12
CA LEU A 102 3.94 -2.06 13.34
C LEU A 102 4.71 -3.35 13.04
N ARG A 103 4.16 -4.24 12.23
CA ARG A 103 4.84 -5.49 11.86
C ARG A 103 6.07 -5.23 11.00
N LEU A 104 6.04 -4.24 10.11
CA LEU A 104 7.20 -3.85 9.31
C LEU A 104 8.33 -3.31 10.19
N THR A 105 7.99 -2.49 11.17
CA THR A 105 8.97 -1.97 12.13
C THR A 105 9.59 -3.11 12.94
N HIS A 106 8.78 -4.05 13.39
CA HIS A 106 9.24 -5.25 14.10
C HIS A 106 10.16 -6.09 13.21
N ALA A 107 9.77 -6.31 11.94
CA ALA A 107 10.57 -7.08 11.00
C ALA A 107 11.97 -6.48 10.83
N ASN A 108 12.04 -5.16 10.72
CA ASN A 108 13.32 -4.47 10.55
C ASN A 108 14.18 -4.56 11.81
N LEU A 109 13.55 -4.33 12.97
CA LEU A 109 14.27 -4.33 14.26
C LEU A 109 14.78 -5.72 14.65
N ARG A 110 13.96 -6.76 14.42
CA ARG A 110 14.26 -8.13 14.85
C ARG A 110 14.72 -9.05 13.74
N ASN A 111 14.85 -8.53 12.51
CA ASN A 111 15.19 -9.32 11.33
C ASN A 111 14.22 -10.49 11.15
N ASP A 112 12.93 -10.22 11.30
CA ASP A 112 11.86 -11.22 11.32
C ASP A 112 11.21 -11.35 9.94
N GLU A 113 11.66 -12.33 9.16
CA GLU A 113 11.11 -12.59 7.83
C GLU A 113 9.64 -13.02 7.88
N ALA A 114 9.25 -13.74 8.92
CA ALA A 114 7.86 -14.19 9.07
C ALA A 114 6.89 -13.00 9.17
N ALA A 115 7.31 -11.89 9.77
CA ALA A 115 6.50 -10.67 9.81
C ALA A 115 6.29 -10.10 8.41
N LEU A 116 7.30 -10.15 7.54
CA LEU A 116 7.16 -9.70 6.15
C LEU A 116 6.22 -10.60 5.37
N GLU A 117 6.30 -11.90 5.59
CA GLU A 117 5.38 -12.87 4.95
C GLU A 117 3.94 -12.63 5.39
N GLU A 118 3.73 -12.35 6.66
CA GLU A 118 2.40 -12.02 7.18
C GLU A 118 1.83 -10.79 6.49
N CYS A 119 2.62 -9.72 6.38
CA CYS A 119 2.20 -8.51 5.68
C CYS A 119 1.81 -8.81 4.23
N THR A 120 2.60 -9.63 3.54
CA THR A 120 2.30 -10.05 2.17
C THR A 120 0.94 -10.75 2.09
N ARG A 121 0.68 -11.69 3.00
CA ARG A 121 -0.59 -12.42 3.03
C ARG A 121 -1.79 -11.52 3.32
N LEU A 122 -1.59 -10.46 4.08
CA LEU A 122 -2.66 -9.50 4.37
C LEU A 122 -2.94 -8.56 3.20
N ILE A 123 -1.91 -8.19 2.45
CA ILE A 123 -2.02 -7.21 1.36
C ILE A 123 -2.49 -7.84 0.05
N GLU A 124 -2.06 -9.06 -0.27
CA GLU A 124 -2.42 -9.70 -1.55
C GLU A 124 -3.93 -9.75 -1.81
N PRO A 125 -4.79 -10.14 -0.85
CA PRO A 125 -6.23 -10.13 -1.09
C PRO A 125 -6.78 -8.73 -1.37
N LEU A 126 -6.23 -7.70 -0.73
CA LEU A 126 -6.65 -6.31 -0.98
C LEU A 126 -6.29 -5.87 -2.40
N ARG A 127 -5.08 -6.20 -2.83
CA ARG A 127 -4.64 -5.91 -4.20
C ARG A 127 -5.57 -6.58 -5.22
N SER A 128 -5.88 -7.85 -4.99
CA SER A 128 -6.76 -8.60 -5.89
C SER A 128 -8.17 -8.03 -5.93
N ALA A 129 -8.72 -7.69 -4.77
CA ALA A 129 -10.04 -7.08 -4.69
C ALA A 129 -10.07 -5.72 -5.39
N TRP A 130 -9.02 -4.91 -5.21
CA TRP A 130 -8.91 -3.61 -5.84
C TRP A 130 -8.85 -3.73 -7.37
N ALA A 131 -8.06 -4.66 -7.88
CA ALA A 131 -7.97 -4.92 -9.32
C ALA A 131 -9.32 -5.32 -9.91
N GLY A 132 -10.10 -6.14 -9.19
CA GLY A 132 -11.44 -6.53 -9.61
C GLY A 132 -12.41 -5.35 -9.71
N ILE A 133 -12.30 -4.37 -8.83
CA ILE A 133 -13.10 -3.15 -8.86
C ILE A 133 -12.74 -2.31 -10.09
N ALA A 134 -11.45 -2.25 -10.46
CA ALA A 134 -11.00 -1.49 -11.63
C ALA A 134 -11.70 -1.96 -12.91
N ASP A 135 -11.74 -3.28 -13.12
CA ASP A 135 -12.37 -3.87 -14.30
C ASP A 135 -13.84 -3.50 -14.38
N ARG A 136 -14.53 -3.50 -13.24
CA ARG A 136 -15.95 -3.12 -13.18
C ARG A 136 -16.15 -1.64 -13.43
N ALA A 137 -15.28 -0.79 -12.90
CA ALA A 137 -15.36 0.66 -13.08
C ALA A 137 -15.16 1.02 -14.57
N ASP A 138 -14.21 0.37 -15.23
CA ASP A 138 -13.94 0.58 -16.64
C ASP A 138 -15.11 0.12 -17.51
N GLN A 139 -15.79 -0.95 -17.13
CA GLN A 139 -16.96 -1.46 -17.85
C GLN A 139 -18.19 -0.59 -17.63
N ALA A 140 -18.28 0.11 -16.51
CA ALA A 140 -19.43 0.97 -16.18
C ALA A 140 -19.41 2.30 -16.94
N VAL A 141 -18.28 2.67 -17.55
CA VAL A 141 -18.12 3.88 -18.33
C VAL A 141 -18.37 3.60 -19.80
#